data_1eb669e68355c241e1eef07eb89d66ba
#
_entry.id   1eb669e68355c241e1eef07eb89d66ba
#
_cell.length_a   1.000
_cell.length_b   1.000
_cell.length_c   1.000
_cell.angle_alpha   90.00
_cell.angle_beta   90.00
_cell.angle_gamma   90.00
#
_symmetry.space_group_name_H-M   'P 1'
#
loop_
_entity.id
_entity.type
_entity.pdbx_description
1 polymer ?
#
loop_
_entity_poly.entity_id
_entity_poly.type
_entity_poly.pdbx_seq_one_letter_code
_entity_poly.pdbx_strand_id
1 'polypeptide(L)'
;MKKLFLITLLFSASFIQSQEVPDPIRAEYLMCNLNDGKSFDDFMKWSKSWNKVMDATDEAGYDAAVMVPRYRTPLNDFDMFWVGHTDTATNMGKALDNWFGDEFKKVRDSIPVTCVQAFNAVQWVLESNFDPEELSSAYPVSYRYCNLKEGKTLAEAYINLSNQMKISHEAGIKNGARLIRPSNGAPAQLAEYDFVLSYGSPDWEEWGKAIDHYWSNVNNTDENKAVRETYSCENSRMYSGTLIR
;
A
#
# COMPACT_ATOMS: atom_id res chain seq x y z
N MET A 1 70.19 15.62 15.54
CA MET A 1 69.28 14.55 15.07
C MET A 1 67.85 15.03 15.34
N LYS A 2 67.15 15.54 14.28
CA LYS A 2 65.77 16.02 14.39
C LYS A 2 64.84 14.84 13.98
N LYS A 3 64.03 14.33 14.93
CA LYS A 3 63.01 13.32 14.65
C LYS A 3 61.79 13.99 14.09
N LEU A 4 61.48 13.69 12.82
CA LEU A 4 60.28 14.10 12.12
C LEU A 4 59.14 13.16 12.51
N PHE A 5 58.12 13.61 13.24
CA PHE A 5 56.90 12.85 13.52
C PHE A 5 55.93 13.03 12.34
N LEU A 6 55.74 11.96 11.60
CA LEU A 6 54.74 11.93 10.52
C LEU A 6 53.37 11.57 11.16
N ILE A 7 52.49 12.57 11.27
CA ILE A 7 51.11 12.33 11.71
C ILE A 7 50.30 11.89 10.47
N THR A 8 49.97 10.60 10.41
CA THR A 8 49.08 10.06 9.39
C THR A 8 47.62 10.33 9.83
N LEU A 9 46.97 11.32 9.21
CA LEU A 9 45.53 11.53 9.37
C LEU A 9 44.80 10.41 8.60
N LEU A 10 44.23 9.46 9.34
CA LEU A 10 43.26 8.51 8.82
C LEU A 10 41.92 9.24 8.60
N PHE A 11 41.65 9.62 7.38
CA PHE A 11 40.29 10.02 6.95
C PHE A 11 39.42 8.75 6.94
N SER A 12 38.65 8.53 7.98
CA SER A 12 37.52 7.59 7.94
C SER A 12 36.45 8.19 7.03
N ALA A 13 36.44 7.78 5.78
CA ALA A 13 35.31 8.03 4.88
C ALA A 13 34.13 7.23 5.43
N SER A 14 33.26 7.86 6.18
CA SER A 14 31.94 7.32 6.48
C SER A 14 31.20 7.20 5.15
N PHE A 15 31.09 6.01 4.61
CA PHE A 15 30.16 5.72 3.52
C PHE A 15 28.76 5.97 4.09
N ILE A 16 28.20 7.14 3.81
CA ILE A 16 26.76 7.39 3.95
C ILE A 16 26.13 6.48 2.89
N GLN A 17 25.66 5.31 3.33
CA GLN A 17 24.86 4.43 2.49
C GLN A 17 23.55 5.16 2.27
N SER A 18 23.40 5.82 1.11
CA SER A 18 22.13 6.43 0.73
C SER A 18 21.10 5.30 0.64
N GLN A 19 20.06 5.39 1.42
CA GLN A 19 18.95 4.44 1.33
C GLN A 19 18.33 4.63 -0.07
N GLU A 20 18.47 3.61 -0.93
CA GLU A 20 17.87 3.63 -2.26
C GLU A 20 16.37 3.38 -2.16
N VAL A 21 15.61 4.16 -2.94
CA VAL A 21 14.17 3.93 -3.11
C VAL A 21 14.03 2.75 -4.08
N PRO A 22 13.33 1.67 -3.70
CA PRO A 22 13.16 0.52 -4.58
C PRO A 22 12.33 0.86 -5.81
N ASP A 23 12.42 0.02 -6.84
CA ASP A 23 11.51 0.11 -7.98
C ASP A 23 10.06 -0.10 -7.53
N PRO A 24 9.12 0.69 -8.08
CA PRO A 24 7.72 0.56 -7.68
C PRO A 24 7.07 -0.67 -8.32
N ILE A 25 6.20 -1.32 -7.57
CA ILE A 25 5.27 -2.34 -8.08
C ILE A 25 4.09 -1.68 -8.81
N ARG A 26 3.29 -2.48 -9.50
CA ARG A 26 2.08 -2.05 -10.20
C ARG A 26 0.84 -2.47 -9.44
N ALA A 27 -0.18 -1.62 -9.48
CA ALA A 27 -1.47 -1.92 -8.87
C ALA A 27 -2.63 -1.44 -9.73
N GLU A 28 -3.78 -2.07 -9.53
CA GLU A 28 -5.07 -1.56 -9.97
C GLU A 28 -6.03 -1.46 -8.79
N TYR A 29 -6.90 -0.47 -8.86
CA TYR A 29 -7.93 -0.20 -7.87
C TYR A 29 -9.28 -0.15 -8.58
N LEU A 30 -10.22 -0.99 -8.17
CA LEU A 30 -11.55 -1.05 -8.76
C LEU A 30 -12.59 -0.81 -7.66
N MET A 31 -13.24 0.36 -7.68
CA MET A 31 -14.32 0.72 -6.76
C MET A 31 -15.62 0.12 -7.27
N CYS A 32 -16.24 -0.76 -6.47
CA CYS A 32 -17.35 -1.58 -6.91
C CYS A 32 -18.53 -1.53 -5.93
N ASN A 33 -19.73 -1.65 -6.51
CA ASN A 33 -20.97 -1.85 -5.78
C ASN A 33 -21.48 -3.26 -5.99
N LEU A 34 -22.10 -3.83 -4.96
CA LEU A 34 -22.79 -5.10 -5.05
C LEU A 34 -23.98 -4.99 -6.01
N ASN A 35 -24.15 -5.95 -6.90
CA ASN A 35 -25.31 -6.02 -7.77
C ASN A 35 -26.59 -6.27 -6.97
N ASP A 36 -27.76 -5.91 -7.49
CA ASP A 36 -29.05 -6.11 -6.84
C ASP A 36 -29.22 -7.54 -6.32
N GLY A 37 -29.57 -7.66 -5.05
CA GLY A 37 -29.77 -8.93 -4.36
C GLY A 37 -28.49 -9.75 -4.10
N LYS A 38 -27.30 -9.17 -4.32
CA LYS A 38 -26.01 -9.80 -4.00
C LYS A 38 -25.48 -9.29 -2.66
N SER A 39 -24.67 -10.12 -2.03
CA SER A 39 -24.03 -9.86 -0.75
C SER A 39 -22.50 -9.95 -0.87
N PHE A 40 -21.81 -9.48 0.16
CA PHE A 40 -20.37 -9.66 0.28
C PHE A 40 -19.99 -11.17 0.33
N ASP A 41 -20.82 -12.01 0.94
CA ASP A 41 -20.62 -13.47 0.94
C ASP A 41 -20.70 -14.06 -0.48
N ASP A 42 -21.57 -13.53 -1.35
CA ASP A 42 -21.61 -13.95 -2.75
C ASP A 42 -20.34 -13.55 -3.50
N PHE A 43 -19.82 -12.35 -3.21
CA PHE A 43 -18.51 -11.93 -3.74
C PHE A 43 -17.39 -12.84 -3.24
N MET A 44 -17.35 -13.21 -1.97
CA MET A 44 -16.34 -14.12 -1.41
C MET A 44 -16.46 -15.55 -1.96
N LYS A 45 -17.65 -16.02 -2.31
CA LYS A 45 -17.82 -17.28 -3.03
C LYS A 45 -17.32 -17.18 -4.48
N TRP A 46 -17.62 -16.08 -5.14
CA TRP A 46 -17.14 -15.80 -6.49
C TRP A 46 -15.60 -15.72 -6.52
N SER A 47 -14.98 -15.05 -5.58
CA SER A 47 -13.51 -14.91 -5.52
C SER A 47 -12.79 -16.27 -5.42
N LYS A 48 -13.40 -17.25 -4.75
CA LYS A 48 -12.87 -18.64 -4.72
C LYS A 48 -12.90 -19.30 -6.11
N SER A 49 -13.90 -18.98 -6.92
CA SER A 49 -13.99 -19.48 -8.30
C SER A 49 -12.98 -18.78 -9.20
N TRP A 50 -12.78 -17.47 -8.99
CA TRP A 50 -11.75 -16.69 -9.65
C TRP A 50 -10.35 -17.22 -9.30
N ASN A 51 -10.04 -17.47 -8.02
CA ASN A 51 -8.77 -18.05 -7.60
C ASN A 51 -8.46 -19.38 -8.29
N LYS A 52 -9.45 -20.27 -8.48
CA LYS A 52 -9.23 -21.54 -9.19
C LYS A 52 -8.81 -21.35 -10.65
N VAL A 53 -9.31 -20.32 -11.33
CA VAL A 53 -8.89 -20.01 -12.69
C VAL A 53 -7.51 -19.38 -12.66
N MET A 54 -7.25 -18.47 -11.73
CA MET A 54 -5.92 -17.87 -11.53
C MET A 54 -4.85 -18.94 -11.27
N ASP A 55 -5.11 -19.90 -10.37
CA ASP A 55 -4.18 -21.00 -10.07
C ASP A 55 -3.80 -21.83 -11.30
N ALA A 56 -4.68 -21.89 -12.29
CA ALA A 56 -4.47 -22.62 -13.53
C ALA A 56 -3.78 -21.78 -14.63
N THR A 57 -3.83 -20.46 -14.57
CA THR A 57 -3.45 -19.57 -15.68
C THR A 57 -2.49 -18.48 -15.29
N ASP A 58 -2.30 -18.19 -13.99
CA ASP A 58 -1.50 -17.05 -13.52
C ASP A 58 0.00 -17.31 -13.60
N GLU A 59 0.59 -16.86 -14.68
CA GLU A 59 2.04 -16.77 -14.84
C GLU A 59 2.58 -15.37 -14.44
N ALA A 60 1.68 -14.45 -14.05
CA ALA A 60 2.03 -13.05 -13.82
C ALA A 60 2.30 -12.70 -12.34
N GLY A 61 2.02 -13.63 -11.41
CA GLY A 61 2.15 -13.35 -9.96
C GLY A 61 1.23 -12.20 -9.54
N TYR A 62 -0.08 -12.36 -9.78
CA TYR A 62 -1.07 -11.35 -9.43
C TYR A 62 -1.63 -11.63 -8.03
N ASP A 63 -1.34 -10.73 -7.09
CA ASP A 63 -1.90 -10.74 -5.75
C ASP A 63 -3.13 -9.84 -5.66
N ALA A 64 -4.09 -10.21 -4.80
CA ALA A 64 -5.32 -9.45 -4.67
C ALA A 64 -5.85 -9.37 -3.24
N ALA A 65 -6.44 -8.24 -2.91
CA ALA A 65 -7.20 -8.03 -1.68
C ALA A 65 -8.47 -7.22 -1.98
N VAL A 66 -9.47 -7.37 -1.12
CA VAL A 66 -10.67 -6.53 -1.14
C VAL A 66 -10.74 -5.70 0.12
N MET A 67 -11.10 -4.43 -0.03
CA MET A 67 -11.19 -3.44 1.03
C MET A 67 -12.65 -2.98 1.19
N VAL A 68 -13.21 -3.19 2.38
CA VAL A 68 -14.57 -2.76 2.72
C VAL A 68 -14.48 -1.56 3.67
N PRO A 69 -15.20 -0.43 3.40
CA PRO A 69 -15.18 0.74 4.27
C PRO A 69 -15.61 0.39 5.69
N ARG A 70 -14.73 0.62 6.67
CA ARG A 70 -15.04 0.40 8.10
C ARG A 70 -15.88 1.54 8.66
N TYR A 71 -15.51 2.77 8.33
CA TYR A 71 -16.27 3.98 8.66
C TYR A 71 -16.73 4.61 7.36
N ARG A 72 -18.05 4.66 7.17
CA ARG A 72 -18.65 5.21 5.95
C ARG A 72 -18.85 6.71 6.08
N THR A 73 -18.55 7.43 5.01
CA THR A 73 -18.88 8.85 4.83
C THR A 73 -19.66 9.00 3.53
N PRO A 74 -20.35 10.12 3.30
CA PRO A 74 -21.00 10.40 2.00
C PRO A 74 -20.04 10.37 0.80
N LEU A 75 -18.73 10.41 1.04
CA LEU A 75 -17.70 10.32 0.00
C LEU A 75 -17.34 8.88 -0.39
N ASN A 76 -17.89 7.87 0.31
CA ASN A 76 -17.71 6.46 -0.05
C ASN A 76 -18.92 6.01 -0.87
N ASP A 77 -18.85 6.26 -2.17
CA ASP A 77 -19.90 5.96 -3.17
C ASP A 77 -19.83 4.51 -3.69
N PHE A 78 -19.18 3.62 -2.94
CA PHE A 78 -18.98 2.23 -3.31
C PHE A 78 -19.08 1.33 -2.07
N ASP A 79 -19.40 0.05 -2.28
CA ASP A 79 -19.48 -0.93 -1.21
C ASP A 79 -18.12 -1.50 -0.83
N MET A 80 -17.24 -1.67 -1.81
CA MET A 80 -15.89 -2.19 -1.65
C MET A 80 -14.98 -1.71 -2.77
N PHE A 81 -13.67 -1.86 -2.60
CA PHE A 81 -12.77 -1.81 -3.74
C PHE A 81 -11.83 -3.02 -3.75
N TRP A 82 -11.56 -3.48 -4.96
CA TRP A 82 -10.53 -4.47 -5.26
C TRP A 82 -9.19 -3.77 -5.39
N VAL A 83 -8.14 -4.40 -4.86
CA VAL A 83 -6.75 -3.99 -5.09
C VAL A 83 -6.02 -5.19 -5.66
N GLY A 84 -5.53 -5.07 -6.88
CA GLY A 84 -4.68 -6.06 -7.52
C GLY A 84 -3.23 -5.55 -7.62
N HIS A 85 -2.26 -6.43 -7.46
CA HIS A 85 -0.84 -6.08 -7.53
C HIS A 85 -0.08 -7.03 -8.42
N THR A 86 0.96 -6.50 -9.09
CA THR A 86 2.03 -7.26 -9.73
C THR A 86 3.34 -6.51 -9.54
N ASP A 87 4.46 -7.21 -9.59
CA ASP A 87 5.79 -6.63 -9.46
C ASP A 87 6.15 -5.69 -10.63
N THR A 88 5.66 -5.97 -11.85
CA THR A 88 6.01 -5.21 -13.06
C THR A 88 4.79 -4.81 -13.90
N ALA A 89 4.96 -3.78 -14.75
CA ALA A 89 3.93 -3.40 -15.72
C ALA A 89 3.68 -4.51 -16.77
N THR A 90 4.69 -5.28 -17.12
CA THR A 90 4.55 -6.42 -18.03
C THR A 90 3.66 -7.49 -17.43
N ASN A 91 3.84 -7.80 -16.14
CA ASN A 91 3.01 -8.79 -15.44
C ASN A 91 1.58 -8.28 -15.24
N MET A 92 1.39 -6.98 -14.97
CA MET A 92 0.05 -6.37 -14.97
C MET A 92 -0.63 -6.51 -16.35
N GLY A 93 0.11 -6.29 -17.44
CA GLY A 93 -0.41 -6.50 -18.80
C GLY A 93 -0.85 -7.95 -19.05
N LYS A 94 -0.01 -8.92 -18.66
CA LYS A 94 -0.38 -10.36 -18.76
C LYS A 94 -1.62 -10.70 -17.94
N ALA A 95 -1.73 -10.18 -16.70
CA ALA A 95 -2.90 -10.41 -15.86
C ALA A 95 -4.18 -9.85 -16.51
N LEU A 96 -4.09 -8.68 -17.15
CA LEU A 96 -5.22 -8.11 -17.91
C LEU A 96 -5.54 -8.92 -19.17
N ASP A 97 -4.54 -9.38 -19.94
CA ASP A 97 -4.76 -10.25 -21.09
C ASP A 97 -5.46 -11.54 -20.66
N ASN A 98 -5.02 -12.18 -19.59
CA ASN A 98 -5.68 -13.34 -18.99
C ASN A 98 -7.12 -13.02 -18.59
N TRP A 99 -7.35 -11.90 -17.89
CA TRP A 99 -8.69 -11.50 -17.48
C TRP A 99 -9.65 -11.37 -18.65
N PHE A 100 -9.20 -10.84 -19.80
CA PHE A 100 -10.01 -10.71 -21.02
C PHE A 100 -10.05 -11.99 -21.87
N GLY A 101 -9.22 -12.99 -21.56
CA GLY A 101 -9.18 -14.30 -22.23
C GLY A 101 -10.44 -15.14 -22.02
N ASP A 102 -10.54 -16.22 -22.81
CA ASP A 102 -11.72 -17.11 -22.82
C ASP A 102 -11.85 -17.91 -21.53
N GLU A 103 -10.74 -18.29 -20.90
CA GLU A 103 -10.70 -19.01 -19.63
C GLU A 103 -11.42 -18.27 -18.51
N PHE A 104 -11.32 -16.93 -18.49
CA PHE A 104 -11.98 -16.08 -17.49
C PHE A 104 -13.42 -15.71 -17.84
N LYS A 105 -13.91 -16.03 -19.05
CA LYS A 105 -15.25 -15.59 -19.49
C LYS A 105 -16.34 -15.97 -18.51
N LYS A 106 -16.37 -17.22 -18.05
CA LYS A 106 -17.40 -17.70 -17.11
C LYS A 106 -17.33 -16.98 -15.77
N VAL A 107 -16.13 -16.66 -15.28
CA VAL A 107 -15.90 -15.94 -14.02
C VAL A 107 -16.34 -14.50 -14.19
N ARG A 108 -15.94 -13.82 -15.28
CA ARG A 108 -16.40 -12.46 -15.58
C ARG A 108 -17.91 -12.34 -15.66
N ASP A 109 -18.57 -13.27 -16.39
CA ASP A 109 -20.01 -13.24 -16.60
C ASP A 109 -20.80 -13.46 -15.29
N SER A 110 -20.16 -14.02 -14.25
CA SER A 110 -20.78 -14.33 -12.96
C SER A 110 -20.38 -13.38 -11.83
N ILE A 111 -19.62 -12.32 -12.13
CA ILE A 111 -19.17 -11.38 -11.10
C ILE A 111 -20.36 -10.71 -10.40
N PRO A 112 -20.45 -10.74 -9.06
CA PRO A 112 -21.60 -10.22 -8.32
C PRO A 112 -21.51 -8.72 -8.01
N VAL A 113 -20.60 -8.01 -8.65
CA VAL A 113 -20.38 -6.58 -8.46
C VAL A 113 -20.30 -5.84 -9.78
N THR A 114 -20.62 -4.56 -9.76
CA THR A 114 -20.36 -3.62 -10.85
C THR A 114 -19.37 -2.57 -10.36
N CYS A 115 -18.23 -2.46 -11.04
CA CYS A 115 -17.22 -1.47 -10.69
C CYS A 115 -17.48 -0.15 -11.41
N VAL A 116 -17.73 0.89 -10.62
CA VAL A 116 -18.10 2.24 -11.11
C VAL A 116 -16.87 3.08 -11.44
N GLN A 117 -15.72 2.68 -10.94
CA GLN A 117 -14.45 3.35 -11.18
C GLN A 117 -13.29 2.34 -11.11
N ALA A 118 -12.32 2.52 -12.00
CA ALA A 118 -11.08 1.75 -12.01
C ALA A 118 -9.92 2.65 -12.39
N PHE A 119 -8.77 2.46 -11.76
CA PHE A 119 -7.53 3.15 -12.12
C PHE A 119 -6.31 2.30 -11.81
N ASN A 120 -5.22 2.55 -12.55
CA ASN A 120 -3.91 1.99 -12.27
C ASN A 120 -3.11 2.92 -11.36
N ALA A 121 -2.16 2.34 -10.64
CA ALA A 121 -1.22 3.07 -9.82
C ALA A 121 0.17 2.43 -9.84
N VAL A 122 1.17 3.22 -9.51
CA VAL A 122 2.49 2.75 -9.10
C VAL A 122 2.59 2.84 -7.58
N GLN A 123 3.24 1.85 -6.94
CA GLN A 123 3.34 1.79 -5.49
C GLN A 123 4.77 1.50 -5.05
N TRP A 124 5.25 2.27 -4.09
CA TRP A 124 6.46 1.99 -3.35
C TRP A 124 6.07 1.34 -2.03
N VAL A 125 6.43 0.07 -1.89
CA VAL A 125 6.15 -0.71 -0.68
C VAL A 125 7.25 -0.41 0.34
N LEU A 126 6.86 0.05 1.52
CA LEU A 126 7.75 0.12 2.67
C LEU A 126 7.78 -1.25 3.33
N GLU A 127 8.92 -1.58 3.90
CA GLU A 127 9.11 -2.85 4.60
C GLU A 127 8.03 -3.04 5.68
N SER A 128 7.34 -4.19 5.65
CA SER A 128 6.48 -4.64 6.72
C SER A 128 7.25 -5.63 7.62
N ASN A 129 6.95 -5.64 8.90
CA ASN A 129 7.55 -6.57 9.86
C ASN A 129 6.57 -7.68 10.30
N PHE A 130 5.70 -8.07 9.39
CA PHE A 130 4.79 -9.21 9.55
C PHE A 130 4.58 -9.91 8.20
N ASP A 131 4.25 -11.19 8.25
CA ASP A 131 3.99 -12.01 7.07
C ASP A 131 2.52 -11.90 6.64
N PRO A 132 2.20 -12.07 5.34
CA PRO A 132 0.82 -12.11 4.86
C PRO A 132 -0.04 -13.18 5.56
N GLU A 133 0.55 -14.27 6.03
CA GLU A 133 -0.13 -15.34 6.77
C GLU A 133 -0.62 -14.89 8.16
N GLU A 134 -0.06 -13.82 8.71
CA GLU A 134 -0.50 -13.22 9.98
C GLU A 134 -1.74 -12.33 9.83
N LEU A 135 -2.14 -11.99 8.59
CA LEU A 135 -3.29 -11.13 8.35
C LEU A 135 -4.57 -11.78 8.84
N SER A 136 -5.31 -11.06 9.68
CA SER A 136 -6.67 -11.46 10.04
C SER A 136 -7.60 -11.39 8.82
N SER A 137 -8.73 -12.08 8.87
CA SER A 137 -9.73 -12.06 7.80
C SER A 137 -10.37 -10.70 7.54
N ALA A 138 -10.10 -9.72 8.41
CA ALA A 138 -10.60 -8.34 8.33
C ALA A 138 -9.56 -7.37 8.91
N TYR A 139 -8.34 -7.40 8.33
CA TYR A 139 -7.23 -6.56 8.80
C TYR A 139 -7.44 -5.06 8.51
N PRO A 140 -6.98 -4.17 9.40
CA PRO A 140 -7.14 -2.73 9.22
C PRO A 140 -6.18 -2.15 8.17
N VAL A 141 -6.71 -1.31 7.30
CA VAL A 141 -5.91 -0.49 6.37
C VAL A 141 -6.48 0.91 6.34
N SER A 142 -5.64 1.92 6.54
CA SER A 142 -6.01 3.31 6.28
C SER A 142 -5.43 3.82 4.97
N TYR A 143 -6.15 4.73 4.34
CA TYR A 143 -5.68 5.50 3.18
C TYR A 143 -5.81 6.98 3.49
N ARG A 144 -4.76 7.75 3.18
CA ARG A 144 -4.69 9.21 3.40
C ARG A 144 -4.22 9.87 2.12
N TYR A 145 -4.76 11.00 1.79
CA TYR A 145 -4.35 11.80 0.63
C TYR A 145 -3.28 12.79 1.05
N CYS A 146 -2.17 12.81 0.34
CA CYS A 146 -0.96 13.50 0.80
C CYS A 146 -0.41 14.44 -0.28
N ASN A 147 0.06 15.62 0.17
CA ASN A 147 0.78 16.58 -0.64
C ASN A 147 2.18 16.78 -0.10
N LEU A 148 3.15 16.78 -0.99
CA LEU A 148 4.54 17.11 -0.70
C LEU A 148 4.65 18.59 -0.33
N LYS A 149 5.56 18.91 0.57
CA LYS A 149 5.92 20.30 0.86
C LYS A 149 6.75 20.88 -0.29
N GLU A 150 6.78 22.20 -0.39
CA GLU A 150 7.56 22.89 -1.42
C GLU A 150 9.02 22.40 -1.47
N GLY A 151 9.48 22.05 -2.66
CA GLY A 151 10.83 21.54 -2.90
C GLY A 151 11.10 20.12 -2.42
N LYS A 152 10.09 19.39 -1.91
CA LYS A 152 10.21 18.00 -1.46
C LYS A 152 9.86 17.01 -2.55
N THR A 153 10.37 15.79 -2.43
CA THR A 153 10.22 14.72 -3.40
C THR A 153 9.56 13.47 -2.78
N LEU A 154 9.00 12.62 -3.63
CA LEU A 154 8.44 11.34 -3.20
C LEU A 154 9.53 10.41 -2.64
N ALA A 155 10.76 10.50 -3.15
CA ALA A 155 11.91 9.76 -2.62
C ALA A 155 12.23 10.18 -1.17
N GLU A 156 12.22 11.47 -0.86
CA GLU A 156 12.39 11.95 0.53
C GLU A 156 11.24 11.47 1.42
N ALA A 157 9.99 11.48 0.90
CA ALA A 157 8.84 10.96 1.65
C ALA A 157 9.01 9.47 1.99
N TYR A 158 9.45 8.66 1.02
CA TYR A 158 9.74 7.24 1.23
C TYR A 158 10.82 7.02 2.30
N ILE A 159 11.96 7.70 2.17
CA ILE A 159 13.10 7.55 3.09
C ILE A 159 12.71 7.98 4.51
N ASN A 160 12.09 9.14 4.67
CA ASN A 160 11.72 9.67 5.96
C ASN A 160 10.65 8.81 6.66
N LEU A 161 9.66 8.31 5.90
CA LEU A 161 8.66 7.39 6.45
C LEU A 161 9.28 6.04 6.84
N SER A 162 10.20 5.50 6.04
CA SER A 162 10.93 4.27 6.37
C SER A 162 11.72 4.42 7.67
N ASN A 163 12.41 5.54 7.87
CA ASN A 163 13.15 5.82 9.10
C ASN A 163 12.21 5.93 10.31
N GLN A 164 11.06 6.60 10.15
CA GLN A 164 10.05 6.67 11.21
C GLN A 164 9.49 5.28 11.55
N MET A 165 9.19 4.44 10.56
CA MET A 165 8.65 3.10 10.78
C MET A 165 9.61 2.19 11.54
N LYS A 166 10.93 2.32 11.34
CA LYS A 166 11.93 1.55 12.08
C LYS A 166 11.78 1.67 13.59
N ILE A 167 11.42 2.86 14.11
CA ILE A 167 11.18 3.07 15.54
C ILE A 167 10.08 2.14 16.05
N SER A 168 8.98 2.01 15.29
CA SER A 168 7.87 1.12 15.62
C SER A 168 8.27 -0.35 15.50
N HIS A 169 8.99 -0.72 14.44
CA HIS A 169 9.46 -2.08 14.22
C HIS A 169 10.44 -2.55 15.30
N GLU A 170 11.37 -1.70 15.72
CA GLU A 170 12.30 -1.97 16.83
C GLU A 170 11.59 -2.15 18.17
N ALA A 171 10.43 -1.53 18.35
CA ALA A 171 9.55 -1.74 19.50
C ALA A 171 8.63 -2.97 19.36
N GLY A 172 8.73 -3.74 18.28
CA GLY A 172 7.93 -4.93 18.02
C GLY A 172 6.51 -4.63 17.51
N ILE A 173 6.20 -3.38 17.13
CA ILE A 173 4.90 -3.00 16.57
C ILE A 173 4.81 -3.47 15.12
N LYS A 174 3.79 -4.29 14.82
CA LYS A 174 3.57 -4.85 13.49
C LYS A 174 2.78 -3.91 12.60
N ASN A 175 3.43 -3.37 11.59
CA ASN A 175 2.80 -2.50 10.60
C ASN A 175 3.53 -2.51 9.24
N GLY A 176 2.86 -2.00 8.22
CA GLY A 176 3.40 -1.79 6.88
C GLY A 176 2.76 -0.58 6.22
N ALA A 177 3.43 0.00 5.24
CA ALA A 177 2.92 1.17 4.51
C ALA A 177 3.24 1.09 3.02
N ARG A 178 2.50 1.87 2.22
CA ARG A 178 2.75 2.05 0.79
C ARG A 178 2.53 3.50 0.41
N LEU A 179 3.43 4.02 -0.41
CA LEU A 179 3.23 5.27 -1.13
C LEU A 179 2.64 4.91 -2.50
N ILE A 180 1.47 5.43 -2.81
CA ILE A 180 0.67 5.08 -3.99
C ILE A 180 0.53 6.31 -4.85
N ARG A 181 0.99 6.27 -6.09
CA ARG A 181 0.79 7.32 -7.07
C ARG A 181 -0.22 6.84 -8.12
N PRO A 182 -1.46 7.35 -8.09
CA PRO A 182 -2.45 7.07 -9.12
C PRO A 182 -1.93 7.47 -10.51
N SER A 183 -2.35 6.73 -11.53
CA SER A 183 -1.97 6.99 -12.91
C SER A 183 -3.22 6.93 -13.83
N ASN A 184 -3.26 6.03 -14.80
CA ASN A 184 -4.35 5.98 -15.76
C ASN A 184 -5.71 5.70 -15.10
N GLY A 185 -6.72 6.48 -15.44
CA GLY A 185 -8.09 6.33 -14.94
C GLY A 185 -8.32 6.91 -13.53
N ALA A 186 -7.32 7.55 -12.94
CA ALA A 186 -7.47 8.17 -11.62
C ALA A 186 -8.58 9.24 -11.63
N PRO A 187 -9.45 9.24 -10.58
CA PRO A 187 -10.47 10.26 -10.45
C PRO A 187 -9.86 11.66 -10.28
N ALA A 188 -10.58 12.69 -10.77
CA ALA A 188 -10.10 14.06 -10.70
C ALA A 188 -9.74 14.51 -9.27
N GLN A 189 -10.45 14.00 -8.27
CA GLN A 189 -10.16 14.30 -6.86
C GLN A 189 -8.78 13.79 -6.40
N LEU A 190 -8.25 12.72 -7.02
CA LEU A 190 -6.90 12.25 -6.72
C LEU A 190 -5.80 13.06 -7.42
N ALA A 191 -6.15 13.83 -8.46
CA ALA A 191 -5.20 14.70 -9.16
C ALA A 191 -4.77 15.93 -8.32
N GLU A 192 -5.47 16.22 -7.23
CA GLU A 192 -5.13 17.30 -6.30
C GLU A 192 -4.05 16.90 -5.29
N TYR A 193 -3.66 15.62 -5.27
CA TYR A 193 -2.69 15.06 -4.32
C TYR A 193 -1.48 14.47 -5.05
N ASP A 194 -0.32 14.61 -4.45
CA ASP A 194 0.93 14.06 -5.01
C ASP A 194 0.98 12.53 -4.87
N PHE A 195 0.39 11.99 -3.79
CA PHE A 195 0.31 10.55 -3.54
C PHE A 195 -0.77 10.19 -2.51
N VAL A 196 -1.10 8.92 -2.45
CA VAL A 196 -1.91 8.33 -1.38
C VAL A 196 -0.99 7.49 -0.49
N LEU A 197 -1.05 7.69 0.81
CA LEU A 197 -0.37 6.85 1.79
C LEU A 197 -1.36 5.79 2.31
N SER A 198 -1.06 4.51 2.11
CA SER A 198 -1.72 3.44 2.84
C SER A 198 -0.87 2.99 4.02
N TYR A 199 -1.54 2.63 5.11
CA TYR A 199 -0.92 2.14 6.32
C TYR A 199 -1.78 1.02 6.91
N GLY A 200 -1.19 -0.14 7.22
CA GLY A 200 -1.90 -1.32 7.68
C GLY A 200 -1.18 -2.06 8.80
N SER A 201 -1.92 -2.89 9.51
CA SER A 201 -1.42 -3.83 10.53
C SER A 201 -2.09 -5.19 10.33
N PRO A 202 -1.54 -6.29 10.86
CA PRO A 202 -2.09 -7.62 10.63
C PRO A 202 -3.49 -7.81 11.23
N ASP A 203 -3.79 -7.11 12.32
CA ASP A 203 -5.12 -7.12 12.95
C ASP A 203 -5.42 -5.79 13.67
N TRP A 204 -6.63 -5.69 14.23
CA TRP A 204 -7.10 -4.47 14.91
C TRP A 204 -6.42 -4.22 16.25
N GLU A 205 -5.92 -5.24 16.94
CA GLU A 205 -5.16 -5.09 18.18
C GLU A 205 -3.79 -4.48 17.89
N GLU A 206 -3.07 -5.01 16.90
CA GLU A 206 -1.80 -4.45 16.45
C GLU A 206 -1.97 -3.03 15.89
N TRP A 207 -3.08 -2.74 15.21
CA TRP A 207 -3.42 -1.37 14.81
C TRP A 207 -3.54 -0.43 16.02
N GLY A 208 -4.25 -0.85 17.07
CA GLY A 208 -4.39 -0.10 18.33
C GLY A 208 -3.03 0.15 18.98
N LYS A 209 -2.20 -0.90 19.11
CA LYS A 209 -0.82 -0.79 19.64
C LYS A 209 0.01 0.20 18.82
N ALA A 210 -0.11 0.18 17.50
CA ALA A 210 0.62 1.10 16.62
C ALA A 210 0.21 2.57 16.87
N ILE A 211 -1.07 2.85 17.08
CA ILE A 211 -1.57 4.19 17.40
C ILE A 211 -1.07 4.66 18.77
N ASP A 212 -1.18 3.82 19.80
CA ASP A 212 -0.73 4.15 21.15
C ASP A 212 0.80 4.39 21.16
N HIS A 213 1.56 3.53 20.48
CA HIS A 213 3.00 3.67 20.33
C HIS A 213 3.38 4.95 19.59
N TYR A 214 2.67 5.29 18.51
CA TYR A 214 2.90 6.53 17.78
C TYR A 214 2.82 7.76 18.69
N TRP A 215 1.75 7.89 19.46
CA TRP A 215 1.57 9.05 20.32
C TRP A 215 2.56 9.09 21.50
N SER A 216 2.93 7.94 22.03
CA SER A 216 3.81 7.86 23.20
C SER A 216 5.30 7.98 22.85
N ASN A 217 5.72 7.44 21.70
CA ASN A 217 7.13 7.21 21.40
C ASN A 217 7.60 7.83 20.08
N VAL A 218 6.71 7.97 19.05
CA VAL A 218 7.11 8.39 17.70
C VAL A 218 6.81 9.86 17.44
N ASN A 219 5.68 10.36 17.92
CA ASN A 219 5.14 11.68 17.55
C ASN A 219 6.11 12.86 17.74
N ASN A 220 7.03 12.78 18.72
CA ASN A 220 7.97 13.86 19.05
C ASN A 220 9.41 13.56 18.61
N THR A 221 9.67 12.50 17.87
CA THR A 221 11.01 12.16 17.36
C THR A 221 11.42 13.05 16.19
N ASP A 222 12.72 13.13 15.93
CA ASP A 222 13.25 13.87 14.78
C ASP A 222 12.84 13.22 13.45
N GLU A 223 12.69 11.88 13.42
CA GLU A 223 12.22 11.14 12.25
C GLU A 223 10.77 11.51 11.91
N ASN A 224 9.89 11.60 12.90
CA ASN A 224 8.51 12.05 12.67
C ASN A 224 8.45 13.54 12.29
N LYS A 225 9.35 14.36 12.81
CA LYS A 225 9.48 15.75 12.38
C LYS A 225 9.91 15.83 10.91
N ALA A 226 10.89 15.03 10.49
CA ALA A 226 11.33 14.94 9.08
C ALA A 226 10.17 14.53 8.16
N VAL A 227 9.35 13.56 8.58
CA VAL A 227 8.13 13.19 7.84
C VAL A 227 7.20 14.40 7.69
N ARG A 228 6.89 15.11 8.77
CA ARG A 228 5.99 16.29 8.74
C ARG A 228 6.55 17.47 7.96
N GLU A 229 7.87 17.60 7.85
CA GLU A 229 8.54 18.60 7.02
C GLU A 229 8.57 18.20 5.53
N THR A 230 8.33 16.92 5.21
CA THR A 230 8.34 16.42 3.83
C THR A 230 6.96 16.46 3.20
N TYR A 231 5.91 16.04 3.92
CA TYR A 231 4.55 16.01 3.40
C TYR A 231 3.50 16.23 4.48
N SER A 232 2.27 16.46 4.04
CA SER A 232 1.08 16.48 4.90
C SER A 232 -0.03 15.67 4.27
N CYS A 233 -0.81 14.97 5.09
CA CYS A 233 -1.93 14.15 4.63
C CYS A 233 -3.23 14.57 5.29
N GLU A 234 -4.32 14.36 4.56
CA GLU A 234 -5.68 14.61 5.02
C GLU A 234 -6.64 13.49 4.56
N ASN A 235 -7.92 13.63 4.89
CA ASN A 235 -8.97 12.71 4.43
C ASN A 235 -8.68 11.23 4.72
N SER A 236 -8.24 10.93 5.96
CA SER A 236 -7.99 9.55 6.38
C SER A 236 -9.27 8.71 6.29
N ARG A 237 -9.19 7.58 5.62
CA ARG A 237 -10.27 6.59 5.46
C ARG A 237 -9.79 5.24 5.94
N MET A 238 -10.65 4.54 6.68
CA MET A 238 -10.33 3.25 7.26
C MET A 238 -11.16 2.14 6.61
N TYR A 239 -10.49 1.05 6.29
CA TYR A 239 -11.06 -0.13 5.66
C TYR A 239 -10.73 -1.39 6.45
N SER A 240 -11.59 -2.40 6.30
CA SER A 240 -11.28 -3.78 6.64
C SER A 240 -10.83 -4.48 5.37
N GLY A 241 -9.60 -4.93 5.35
CA GLY A 241 -9.02 -5.68 4.24
C GLY A 241 -9.24 -7.19 4.39
N THR A 242 -9.46 -7.87 3.29
CA THR A 242 -9.48 -9.34 3.21
C THR A 242 -8.57 -9.75 2.07
N LEU A 243 -7.55 -10.56 2.37
CA LEU A 243 -6.68 -11.13 1.35
C LEU A 243 -7.49 -12.15 0.51
N ILE A 244 -7.40 -12.04 -0.80
CA ILE A 244 -8.07 -12.93 -1.75
C ILE A 244 -7.06 -13.93 -2.34
N ARG A 245 -5.85 -13.43 -2.65
CA ARG A 245 -4.78 -14.22 -3.24
C ARG A 245 -3.41 -13.67 -2.83
#